data_ac90136c6d4e9addf5c4922c3535e782
#
_entry.id   ac90136c6d4e9addf5c4922c3535e782
#
_cell.length_a   1.000
_cell.length_b   1.000
_cell.length_c   1.000
_cell.angle_alpha   90.00
_cell.angle_beta   90.00
_cell.angle_gamma   90.00
#
_symmetry.space_group_name_H-M   'P 1'
#
loop_
_entity.id
_entity.type
_entity.pdbx_description
1 polymer ?
#
loop_
_entity_poly.entity_id
_entity_poly.type
_entity_poly.pdbx_seq_one_letter_code
_entity_poly.pdbx_strand_id
1 'polypeptide(L)'
;MLNRIVLLALMLAVTFGAATHARADEAAAWAALRAGGHVALMRHTDAPGGTGDPPGFKLEDCATQRNLSERGRAEAAAIGARLKTEGIAFEKILSSPWCRCMDTARLLDMGSVEPASTFGNVVVLHDQTEALTDGARALIAAWQRTGTLLVVTHGANIRALTGISPATGEIVVVDESIEAIGRIRRP
;
A
#
# COMPACT_ATOMS: atom_id res chain seq x y z
N MET A 1 -36.03 29.36 14.92
CA MET A 1 -34.75 29.77 14.35
C MET A 1 -33.53 29.16 15.07
N LEU A 2 -33.60 28.93 16.39
CA LEU A 2 -32.50 28.37 17.20
C LEU A 2 -32.07 26.96 16.75
N ASN A 3 -33.02 26.06 16.38
CA ASN A 3 -32.74 24.68 16.00
C ASN A 3 -31.97 24.53 14.68
N ARG A 4 -32.07 25.47 13.73
CA ARG A 4 -31.33 25.41 12.45
C ARG A 4 -29.87 25.80 12.60
N ILE A 5 -29.55 26.71 13.52
CA ILE A 5 -28.20 27.17 13.80
C ILE A 5 -27.41 26.08 14.53
N VAL A 6 -28.02 25.37 15.48
CA VAL A 6 -27.43 24.27 16.24
C VAL A 6 -27.10 23.08 15.31
N LEU A 7 -28.02 22.75 14.37
CA LEU A 7 -27.76 21.68 13.38
C LEU A 7 -26.60 22.00 12.41
N LEU A 8 -26.48 23.27 11.98
CA LEU A 8 -25.35 23.68 11.12
C LEU A 8 -24.01 23.65 11.86
N ALA A 9 -24.00 24.05 13.15
CA ALA A 9 -22.79 23.99 13.98
C ALA A 9 -22.32 22.54 14.25
N LEU A 10 -23.26 21.60 14.43
CA LEU A 10 -22.93 20.18 14.60
C LEU A 10 -22.36 19.54 13.33
N MET A 11 -22.92 19.88 12.15
CA MET A 11 -22.43 19.41 10.87
C MET A 11 -21.00 19.91 10.56
N LEU A 12 -20.69 21.17 10.92
CA LEU A 12 -19.34 21.75 10.72
C LEU A 12 -18.30 21.12 11.65
N ALA A 13 -18.67 20.77 12.89
CA ALA A 13 -17.76 20.16 13.86
C ALA A 13 -17.36 18.72 13.45
N VAL A 14 -18.27 17.94 12.85
CA VAL A 14 -18.00 16.56 12.41
C VAL A 14 -17.01 16.53 11.21
N THR A 15 -17.10 17.47 10.27
CA THR A 15 -16.18 17.54 9.13
C THR A 15 -14.78 18.01 9.53
N PHE A 16 -14.65 18.88 10.53
CA PHE A 16 -13.34 19.33 11.03
C PHE A 16 -12.58 18.23 11.78
N GLY A 17 -13.29 17.40 12.55
CA GLY A 17 -12.72 16.27 13.28
C GLY A 17 -12.13 15.20 12.36
N ALA A 18 -12.79 14.83 11.28
CA ALA A 18 -12.32 13.81 10.34
C ALA A 18 -11.04 14.23 9.59
N ALA A 19 -10.91 15.49 9.21
CA ALA A 19 -9.73 16.01 8.52
C ALA A 19 -8.49 16.08 9.44
N THR A 20 -8.68 16.35 10.72
CA THR A 20 -7.57 16.40 11.71
C THR A 20 -7.05 15.00 12.04
N HIS A 21 -7.92 13.99 12.17
CA HIS A 21 -7.51 12.60 12.39
C HIS A 21 -6.76 12.03 11.18
N ALA A 22 -7.22 12.30 9.96
CA ALA A 22 -6.55 11.84 8.73
C ALA A 22 -5.15 12.45 8.55
N ARG A 23 -4.94 13.69 8.99
CA ARG A 23 -3.63 14.36 8.97
C ARG A 23 -2.69 13.83 10.04
N ALA A 24 -3.19 13.56 11.24
CA ALA A 24 -2.43 12.95 12.32
C ALA A 24 -1.96 11.55 11.93
N ASP A 25 -2.83 10.77 11.29
CA ASP A 25 -2.56 9.44 10.75
C ASP A 25 -1.44 9.46 9.69
N GLU A 26 -1.48 10.39 8.72
CA GLU A 26 -0.42 10.53 7.72
C GLU A 26 0.91 11.02 8.32
N ALA A 27 0.87 11.95 9.28
CA ALA A 27 2.07 12.43 9.95
C ALA A 27 2.77 11.32 10.76
N ALA A 28 2.00 10.46 11.43
CA ALA A 28 2.51 9.30 12.15
C ALA A 28 3.18 8.30 11.19
N ALA A 29 2.56 8.03 10.03
CA ALA A 29 3.14 7.16 9.02
C ALA A 29 4.48 7.68 8.49
N TRP A 30 4.59 8.98 8.19
CA TRP A 30 5.86 9.60 7.78
C TRP A 30 6.93 9.53 8.87
N ALA A 31 6.56 9.77 10.13
CA ALA A 31 7.47 9.67 11.26
C ALA A 31 8.00 8.24 11.43
N ALA A 32 7.13 7.23 11.32
CA ALA A 32 7.50 5.82 11.41
C ALA A 32 8.46 5.42 10.28
N LEU A 33 8.19 5.82 9.03
CA LEU A 33 9.10 5.54 7.91
C LEU A 33 10.50 6.15 8.10
N ARG A 34 10.59 7.37 8.67
CA ARG A 34 11.88 8.01 8.97
C ARG A 34 12.61 7.34 10.12
N ALA A 35 11.88 6.83 11.10
CA ALA A 35 12.46 6.13 12.24
C ALA A 35 13.07 4.78 11.87
N GLY A 36 12.57 4.14 10.82
CA GLY A 36 12.93 2.78 10.43
C GLY A 36 12.28 1.72 11.32
N GLY A 37 12.62 0.45 11.06
CA GLY A 37 12.10 -0.70 11.83
C GLY A 37 10.66 -1.10 11.51
N HIS A 38 10.00 -0.44 10.56
CA HIS A 38 8.60 -0.66 10.22
C HIS A 38 8.42 -1.30 8.84
N VAL A 39 7.19 -1.68 8.52
CA VAL A 39 6.81 -2.23 7.22
C VAL A 39 5.83 -1.31 6.51
N ALA A 40 6.16 -0.93 5.27
CA ALA A 40 5.32 -0.15 4.38
C ALA A 40 4.61 -1.08 3.39
N LEU A 41 3.31 -1.26 3.53
CA LEU A 41 2.47 -2.05 2.64
C LEU A 41 1.85 -1.14 1.58
N MET A 42 2.30 -1.19 0.35
CA MET A 42 1.84 -0.34 -0.73
C MET A 42 0.95 -1.12 -1.70
N ARG A 43 -0.23 -0.61 -2.00
CA ARG A 43 -1.01 -1.10 -3.13
C ARG A 43 -0.42 -0.58 -4.44
N HIS A 44 -0.28 -1.45 -5.44
CA HIS A 44 0.11 -1.03 -6.79
C HIS A 44 -0.69 0.17 -7.27
N THR A 45 -0.12 1.00 -8.12
CA THR A 45 -0.75 2.19 -8.69
C THR A 45 -1.83 1.84 -9.72
N ASP A 46 -2.40 2.84 -10.39
CA ASP A 46 -3.54 2.65 -11.28
C ASP A 46 -3.30 1.59 -12.36
N ALA A 47 -4.20 0.60 -12.36
CA ALA A 47 -4.24 -0.49 -13.35
C ALA A 47 -5.70 -0.73 -13.72
N PRO A 48 -6.17 -0.24 -14.88
CA PRO A 48 -7.58 -0.35 -15.31
C PRO A 48 -7.95 -1.80 -15.63
N GLY A 49 -9.25 -2.07 -15.80
CA GLY A 49 -9.75 -3.39 -16.20
C GLY A 49 -10.44 -4.18 -15.09
N GLY A 50 -10.79 -3.52 -13.96
CA GLY A 50 -11.60 -4.14 -12.89
C GLY A 50 -10.78 -4.92 -11.87
N THR A 51 -11.29 -6.05 -11.41
CA THR A 51 -10.69 -6.88 -10.36
C THR A 51 -10.09 -8.15 -10.97
N GLY A 52 -8.93 -8.56 -10.50
CA GLY A 52 -8.23 -9.75 -10.98
C GLY A 52 -7.43 -9.52 -12.27
N ASP A 53 -7.28 -10.55 -13.04
CA ASP A 53 -6.58 -10.58 -14.32
C ASP A 53 -7.48 -11.25 -15.39
N PRO A 54 -7.22 -11.08 -16.70
CA PRO A 54 -7.98 -11.72 -17.75
C PRO A 54 -7.97 -13.26 -17.61
N PRO A 55 -9.01 -13.97 -18.04
CA PRO A 55 -8.99 -15.43 -18.06
C PRO A 55 -7.81 -15.97 -18.87
N GLY A 56 -7.10 -16.96 -18.30
CA GLY A 56 -5.95 -17.57 -18.96
C GLY A 56 -4.66 -16.76 -18.91
N PHE A 57 -4.58 -15.71 -18.05
CA PHE A 57 -3.33 -14.98 -17.83
C PHE A 57 -2.21 -15.93 -17.38
N LYS A 58 -1.00 -15.56 -17.69
CA LYS A 58 0.23 -16.24 -17.25
C LYS A 58 1.07 -15.28 -16.43
N LEU A 59 1.57 -15.76 -15.28
CA LEU A 59 2.32 -14.92 -14.36
C LEU A 59 3.67 -14.45 -14.97
N GLU A 60 4.27 -15.30 -15.79
CA GLU A 60 5.53 -15.04 -16.48
C GLU A 60 5.38 -14.17 -17.76
N ASP A 61 4.14 -13.92 -18.19
CA ASP A 61 3.86 -13.14 -19.40
C ASP A 61 2.98 -11.91 -19.08
N CYS A 62 3.65 -10.76 -18.95
CA CYS A 62 2.98 -9.49 -18.64
C CYS A 62 1.93 -9.08 -19.69
N ALA A 63 2.07 -9.50 -20.95
CA ALA A 63 1.09 -9.15 -22.00
C ALA A 63 -0.28 -9.77 -21.74
N THR A 64 -0.35 -10.85 -20.97
CA THR A 64 -1.58 -11.53 -20.59
C THR A 64 -2.21 -11.01 -19.30
N GLN A 65 -1.52 -10.13 -18.58
CA GLN A 65 -1.97 -9.60 -17.29
C GLN A 65 -2.64 -8.24 -17.42
N ARG A 66 -3.36 -7.86 -16.37
CA ARG A 66 -3.82 -6.49 -16.18
C ARG A 66 -2.64 -5.63 -15.69
N ASN A 67 -2.22 -4.68 -16.51
CA ASN A 67 -1.02 -3.86 -16.28
C ASN A 67 -1.35 -2.42 -15.87
N LEU A 68 -0.32 -1.67 -15.47
CA LEU A 68 -0.44 -0.26 -15.15
C LEU A 68 -0.87 0.56 -16.38
N SER A 69 -1.73 1.55 -16.17
CA SER A 69 -1.96 2.62 -17.14
C SER A 69 -0.76 3.57 -17.20
N GLU A 70 -0.73 4.45 -18.21
CA GLU A 70 0.24 5.56 -18.24
C GLU A 70 0.14 6.43 -16.98
N ARG A 71 -1.09 6.72 -16.53
CA ARG A 71 -1.33 7.43 -15.27
C ARG A 71 -0.73 6.67 -14.09
N GLY A 72 -0.92 5.35 -14.00
CA GLY A 72 -0.36 4.53 -12.92
C GLY A 72 1.17 4.55 -12.91
N ARG A 73 1.82 4.55 -14.07
CA ARG A 73 3.27 4.68 -14.19
C ARG A 73 3.76 6.05 -13.70
N ALA A 74 3.08 7.12 -14.09
CA ALA A 74 3.39 8.47 -13.63
C ALA A 74 3.14 8.64 -12.12
N GLU A 75 2.05 8.07 -11.59
CA GLU A 75 1.75 8.04 -10.15
C GLU A 75 2.88 7.34 -9.36
N ALA A 76 3.37 6.18 -9.83
CA ALA A 76 4.45 5.47 -9.16
C ALA A 76 5.74 6.33 -9.10
N ALA A 77 6.13 6.95 -10.21
CA ALA A 77 7.27 7.85 -10.25
C ALA A 77 7.11 9.06 -9.31
N ALA A 78 5.92 9.67 -9.27
CA ALA A 78 5.63 10.79 -8.39
C ALA A 78 5.68 10.40 -6.90
N ILE A 79 5.16 9.21 -6.55
CA ILE A 79 5.24 8.69 -5.19
C ILE A 79 6.70 8.47 -4.79
N GLY A 80 7.51 7.86 -5.67
CA GLY A 80 8.94 7.67 -5.42
C GLY A 80 9.69 8.98 -5.22
N ALA A 81 9.40 9.99 -6.04
CA ALA A 81 9.97 11.34 -5.88
C ALA A 81 9.59 11.95 -4.53
N ARG A 82 8.33 11.82 -4.09
CA ARG A 82 7.88 12.29 -2.77
C ARG A 82 8.60 11.55 -1.64
N LEU A 83 8.73 10.22 -1.72
CA LEU A 83 9.46 9.44 -0.72
C LEU A 83 10.92 9.91 -0.58
N LYS A 84 11.61 10.18 -1.70
CA LYS A 84 12.97 10.74 -1.71
C LYS A 84 13.02 12.13 -1.07
N THR A 85 12.08 13.02 -1.40
CA THR A 85 11.99 14.38 -0.82
C THR A 85 11.76 14.35 0.68
N GLU A 86 10.97 13.37 1.17
CA GLU A 86 10.73 13.15 2.60
C GLU A 86 11.88 12.44 3.32
N GLY A 87 12.98 12.14 2.61
CA GLY A 87 14.18 11.51 3.16
C GLY A 87 13.99 10.04 3.51
N ILE A 88 13.02 9.36 2.90
CA ILE A 88 12.76 7.94 3.15
C ILE A 88 13.77 7.07 2.40
N ALA A 89 14.28 6.05 3.07
CA ALA A 89 15.05 4.97 2.48
C ALA A 89 14.47 3.63 2.90
N PHE A 90 14.51 2.65 2.00
CA PHE A 90 14.11 1.28 2.30
C PHE A 90 15.34 0.38 2.35
N GLU A 91 15.43 -0.44 3.38
CA GLU A 91 16.48 -1.44 3.50
C GLU A 91 16.25 -2.60 2.53
N LYS A 92 14.97 -2.92 2.30
CA LYS A 92 14.56 -3.96 1.37
C LYS A 92 13.24 -3.59 0.70
N ILE A 93 13.12 -3.95 -0.58
CA ILE A 93 11.89 -3.76 -1.35
C ILE A 93 11.44 -5.11 -1.91
N LEU A 94 10.30 -5.58 -1.44
CA LEU A 94 9.63 -6.76 -1.94
C LEU A 94 8.43 -6.38 -2.81
N SER A 95 8.12 -7.21 -3.77
CA SER A 95 6.92 -7.04 -4.59
C SER A 95 6.22 -8.36 -4.84
N SER A 96 4.88 -8.31 -4.86
CA SER A 96 4.12 -9.36 -5.55
C SER A 96 4.71 -9.59 -6.95
N PRO A 97 4.82 -10.86 -7.43
CA PRO A 97 5.40 -11.15 -8.74
C PRO A 97 4.52 -10.70 -9.93
N TRP A 98 3.31 -10.18 -9.70
CA TRP A 98 2.46 -9.59 -10.73
C TRP A 98 3.10 -8.37 -11.36
N CYS A 99 3.03 -8.26 -12.69
CA CYS A 99 3.72 -7.20 -13.45
C CYS A 99 3.36 -5.79 -12.98
N ARG A 100 2.08 -5.51 -12.68
CA ARG A 100 1.66 -4.21 -12.13
C ARG A 100 2.28 -3.85 -10.78
N CYS A 101 2.58 -4.86 -9.94
CA CYS A 101 3.25 -4.64 -8.66
C CYS A 101 4.75 -4.43 -8.85
N MET A 102 5.39 -5.30 -9.66
CA MET A 102 6.80 -5.18 -10.01
C MET A 102 7.11 -3.85 -10.70
N ASP A 103 6.26 -3.43 -11.65
CA ASP A 103 6.41 -2.15 -12.34
C ASP A 103 6.21 -0.98 -11.39
N THR A 104 5.18 -1.02 -10.50
CA THR A 104 5.01 0.00 -9.46
C THR A 104 6.29 0.12 -8.63
N ALA A 105 6.79 -0.99 -8.08
CA ALA A 105 7.96 -1.00 -7.21
C ALA A 105 9.23 -0.48 -7.91
N ARG A 106 9.45 -0.85 -9.18
CA ARG A 106 10.59 -0.38 -9.98
C ARG A 106 10.50 1.11 -10.29
N LEU A 107 9.30 1.60 -10.63
CA LEU A 107 9.06 3.01 -10.98
C LEU A 107 9.15 3.95 -9.77
N LEU A 108 9.03 3.47 -8.52
CA LEU A 108 9.37 4.25 -7.34
C LEU A 108 10.85 4.67 -7.34
N ASP A 109 11.72 3.91 -8.00
CA ASP A 109 13.17 4.17 -8.09
C ASP A 109 13.83 4.37 -6.71
N MET A 110 13.51 3.46 -5.77
CA MET A 110 13.94 3.51 -4.37
C MET A 110 14.98 2.42 -4.03
N GLY A 111 15.39 1.60 -4.99
CA GLY A 111 16.35 0.51 -4.81
C GLY A 111 15.99 -0.76 -5.59
N SER A 112 16.74 -1.83 -5.36
CA SER A 112 16.51 -3.13 -6.01
C SER A 112 15.21 -3.77 -5.51
N VAL A 113 14.43 -4.35 -6.43
CA VAL A 113 13.14 -4.97 -6.15
C VAL A 113 13.25 -6.49 -6.27
N GLU A 114 12.87 -7.19 -5.20
CA GLU A 114 12.84 -8.65 -5.18
C GLU A 114 11.39 -9.17 -5.26
N PRO A 115 11.07 -10.12 -6.16
CA PRO A 115 9.75 -10.75 -6.17
C PRO A 115 9.58 -11.66 -4.95
N ALA A 116 8.38 -11.62 -4.35
CA ALA A 116 8.01 -12.45 -3.21
C ALA A 116 6.61 -13.06 -3.43
N SER A 117 6.57 -14.36 -3.72
CA SER A 117 5.34 -15.10 -4.06
C SER A 117 4.31 -15.07 -2.94
N THR A 118 4.74 -14.96 -1.70
CA THR A 118 3.89 -14.81 -0.50
C THR A 118 2.96 -13.60 -0.58
N PHE A 119 3.29 -12.58 -1.39
CA PHE A 119 2.43 -11.42 -1.65
C PHE A 119 1.65 -11.54 -2.96
N GLY A 120 1.50 -12.76 -3.50
CA GLY A 120 0.70 -13.07 -4.67
C GLY A 120 -0.77 -12.64 -4.49
N ASN A 121 -1.46 -12.38 -5.61
CA ASN A 121 -2.81 -11.82 -5.60
C ASN A 121 -3.85 -12.80 -5.03
N VAL A 122 -4.28 -12.58 -3.80
CA VAL A 122 -5.27 -13.43 -3.12
C VAL A 122 -6.66 -13.42 -3.79
N VAL A 123 -6.96 -12.46 -4.65
CA VAL A 123 -8.21 -12.48 -5.46
C VAL A 123 -8.12 -13.54 -6.55
N VAL A 124 -6.95 -13.71 -7.14
CA VAL A 124 -6.70 -14.70 -8.21
C VAL A 124 -6.40 -16.07 -7.61
N LEU A 125 -5.60 -16.09 -6.53
CA LEU A 125 -5.22 -17.29 -5.79
C LEU A 125 -6.13 -17.51 -4.58
N HIS A 126 -7.45 -17.40 -4.77
CA HIS A 126 -8.42 -17.42 -3.69
C HIS A 126 -8.33 -18.69 -2.82
N ASP A 127 -8.02 -19.84 -3.41
CA ASP A 127 -7.83 -21.10 -2.68
C ASP A 127 -6.56 -21.11 -1.79
N GLN A 128 -5.63 -20.18 -2.01
CA GLN A 128 -4.37 -20.02 -1.27
C GLN A 128 -4.39 -18.80 -0.33
N THR A 129 -5.53 -18.12 -0.18
CA THR A 129 -5.63 -16.85 0.56
C THR A 129 -5.07 -16.98 1.98
N GLU A 130 -5.44 -18.03 2.73
CA GLU A 130 -4.98 -18.26 4.09
C GLU A 130 -3.46 -18.46 4.12
N ALA A 131 -2.94 -19.40 3.33
CA ALA A 131 -1.51 -19.71 3.28
C ALA A 131 -0.65 -18.50 2.88
N LEU A 132 -1.09 -17.70 1.90
CA LEU A 132 -0.41 -16.48 1.47
C LEU A 132 -0.45 -15.40 2.57
N THR A 133 -1.58 -15.25 3.24
CA THR A 133 -1.74 -14.26 4.32
C THR A 133 -0.88 -14.63 5.52
N ASP A 134 -0.85 -15.90 5.91
CA ASP A 134 -0.03 -16.40 7.03
C ASP A 134 1.46 -16.30 6.70
N GLY A 135 1.86 -16.65 5.48
CA GLY A 135 3.23 -16.46 5.01
C GLY A 135 3.65 -15.00 5.02
N ALA A 136 2.77 -14.08 4.63
CA ALA A 136 3.02 -12.65 4.70
C ALA A 136 3.14 -12.16 6.16
N ARG A 137 2.28 -12.63 7.07
CA ARG A 137 2.37 -12.35 8.52
C ARG A 137 3.69 -12.82 9.10
N ALA A 138 4.08 -14.06 8.81
CA ALA A 138 5.34 -14.62 9.28
C ALA A 138 6.55 -13.82 8.77
N LEU A 139 6.55 -13.39 7.50
CA LEU A 139 7.62 -12.58 6.93
C LEU A 139 7.71 -11.20 7.60
N ILE A 140 6.57 -10.55 7.84
CA ILE A 140 6.51 -9.24 8.51
C ILE A 140 6.99 -9.38 9.96
N ALA A 141 6.49 -10.35 10.70
CA ALA A 141 6.89 -10.60 12.10
C ALA A 141 8.39 -10.94 12.23
N ALA A 142 8.97 -11.57 11.20
CA ALA A 142 10.41 -11.88 11.16
C ALA A 142 11.28 -10.66 10.77
N TRP A 143 10.66 -9.54 10.36
CA TRP A 143 11.38 -8.32 10.01
C TRP A 143 11.81 -7.58 11.28
N GLN A 144 12.97 -7.97 11.82
CA GLN A 144 13.56 -7.35 13.02
C GLN A 144 14.81 -6.55 12.66
N ARG A 145 14.66 -5.65 11.68
CA ARG A 145 15.75 -4.80 11.21
C ARG A 145 15.54 -3.35 11.59
N THR A 146 16.61 -2.58 11.59
CA THR A 146 16.56 -1.15 11.88
C THR A 146 16.00 -0.32 10.72
N GLY A 147 16.13 -0.81 9.48
CA GLY A 147 15.59 -0.17 8.30
C GLY A 147 14.14 -0.55 8.03
N THR A 148 13.51 0.16 7.11
CA THR A 148 12.11 -0.08 6.69
C THR A 148 12.04 -1.07 5.54
N LEU A 149 11.09 -2.01 5.62
CA LEU A 149 10.71 -2.90 4.53
C LEU A 149 9.58 -2.25 3.71
N LEU A 150 9.75 -2.12 2.40
CA LEU A 150 8.65 -1.83 1.49
C LEU A 150 8.13 -3.13 0.84
N VAL A 151 6.81 -3.30 0.84
CA VAL A 151 6.13 -4.38 0.12
C VAL A 151 5.11 -3.78 -0.83
N VAL A 152 5.29 -3.96 -2.13
CA VAL A 152 4.30 -3.57 -3.13
C VAL A 152 3.42 -4.77 -3.49
N THR A 153 2.13 -4.67 -3.23
CA THR A 153 1.18 -5.78 -3.40
C THR A 153 -0.22 -5.31 -3.82
N HIS A 154 -1.24 -6.09 -3.56
CA HIS A 154 -2.62 -5.84 -3.97
C HIS A 154 -3.48 -5.35 -2.80
N GLY A 155 -4.54 -4.57 -3.10
CA GLY A 155 -5.43 -4.05 -2.07
C GLY A 155 -6.11 -5.14 -1.24
N ALA A 156 -6.43 -6.29 -1.84
CA ALA A 156 -7.01 -7.42 -1.13
C ALA A 156 -6.03 -8.08 -0.15
N ASN A 157 -4.73 -8.16 -0.50
CA ASN A 157 -3.69 -8.66 0.39
C ASN A 157 -3.51 -7.74 1.61
N ILE A 158 -3.45 -6.42 1.38
CA ILE A 158 -3.33 -5.46 2.48
C ILE A 158 -4.56 -5.52 3.39
N ARG A 159 -5.76 -5.63 2.80
CA ARG A 159 -7.00 -5.81 3.57
C ARG A 159 -7.00 -7.09 4.40
N ALA A 160 -6.52 -8.21 3.85
CA ALA A 160 -6.42 -9.48 4.59
C ALA A 160 -5.45 -9.40 5.78
N LEU A 161 -4.39 -8.59 5.65
CA LEU A 161 -3.39 -8.39 6.69
C LEU A 161 -3.86 -7.41 7.78
N THR A 162 -4.44 -6.27 7.39
CA THR A 162 -4.64 -5.10 8.25
C THR A 162 -6.11 -4.72 8.46
N GLY A 163 -7.05 -5.32 7.72
CA GLY A 163 -8.44 -4.87 7.66
C GLY A 163 -8.66 -3.60 6.81
N ILE A 164 -7.59 -2.93 6.38
CA ILE A 164 -7.65 -1.66 5.63
C ILE A 164 -7.72 -1.93 4.12
N SER A 165 -8.65 -1.27 3.44
CA SER A 165 -8.75 -1.26 1.98
C SER A 165 -8.09 0.00 1.42
N PRO A 166 -6.80 -0.05 0.99
CA PRO A 166 -6.11 1.14 0.49
C PRO A 166 -6.54 1.50 -0.92
N ALA A 167 -6.49 2.77 -1.27
CA ALA A 167 -6.57 3.24 -2.65
C ALA A 167 -5.34 2.80 -3.46
N THR A 168 -5.38 2.88 -4.79
CA THR A 168 -4.19 2.62 -5.63
C THR A 168 -3.08 3.61 -5.28
N GLY A 169 -1.85 3.12 -5.14
CA GLY A 169 -0.69 3.94 -4.76
C GLY A 169 -0.64 4.35 -3.29
N GLU A 170 -1.62 3.98 -2.47
CA GLU A 170 -1.62 4.26 -1.05
C GLU A 170 -0.69 3.30 -0.29
N ILE A 171 -0.01 3.83 0.74
CA ILE A 171 0.88 3.09 1.63
C ILE A 171 0.24 3.01 3.00
N VAL A 172 0.14 1.82 3.57
CA VAL A 172 -0.23 1.56 4.97
C VAL A 172 1.05 1.19 5.70
N VAL A 173 1.43 1.97 6.70
CA VAL A 173 2.61 1.70 7.53
C VAL A 173 2.16 0.91 8.76
N VAL A 174 2.82 -0.21 9.01
CA VAL A 174 2.50 -1.11 10.12
C VAL A 174 3.74 -1.42 10.96
N ASP A 175 3.50 -1.80 12.21
CA ASP A 175 4.50 -2.37 13.12
C ASP A 175 4.69 -3.89 12.89
N GLU A 176 5.49 -4.53 13.73
CA GLU A 176 5.75 -5.98 13.70
C GLU A 176 4.51 -6.85 14.01
N SER A 177 3.51 -6.28 14.68
CA SER A 177 2.22 -6.93 14.98
C SER A 177 1.19 -6.72 13.88
N ILE A 178 1.57 -5.99 12.81
CA ILE A 178 0.70 -5.61 11.68
C ILE A 178 -0.40 -4.61 12.11
N GLU A 179 -0.22 -3.96 13.25
CA GLU A 179 -1.09 -2.85 13.64
C GLU A 179 -0.74 -1.60 12.82
N ALA A 180 -1.77 -0.95 12.27
CA ALA A 180 -1.56 0.20 11.40
C ALA A 180 -1.18 1.45 12.21
N ILE A 181 0.02 2.00 11.95
CA ILE A 181 0.51 3.25 12.51
C ILE A 181 -0.12 4.44 11.78
N GLY A 182 -0.27 4.32 10.47
CA GLY A 182 -0.88 5.35 9.66
C GLY A 182 -0.83 5.05 8.16
N ARG A 183 -1.34 6.00 7.37
CA ARG A 183 -1.53 5.83 5.93
C ARG A 183 -1.00 7.03 5.18
N ILE A 184 -0.23 6.78 4.12
CA ILE A 184 0.25 7.83 3.21
C ILE A 184 -0.56 7.75 1.94
N ARG A 185 -1.34 8.80 1.68
CA ARG A 185 -2.12 8.91 0.45
C ARG A 185 -1.21 9.37 -0.69
N ARG A 186 -1.56 8.96 -1.89
CA ARG A 186 -0.91 9.46 -3.11
C ARG A 186 -1.04 10.99 -3.22
N PRO A 187 -0.09 11.64 -3.86
CA PRO A 187 -0.16 13.07 -4.15
C PRO A 187 -1.40 13.47 -4.96
#